data_8f742bf17dad5007284cdb64043dea86
#
_entry.id   8f742bf17dad5007284cdb64043dea86
#
_cell.length_a   1.000
_cell.length_b   1.000
_cell.length_c   1.000
_cell.angle_alpha   90.00
_cell.angle_beta   90.00
_cell.angle_gamma   90.00
#
_symmetry.space_group_name_H-M   'P 1'
#
loop_
_entity.id
_entity.type
_entity.pdbx_description
1 polymer ?
#
loop_
_entity_poly.entity_id
_entity_poly.type
_entity_poly.pdbx_seq_one_letter_code
_entity_poly.pdbx_strand_id
1 'polypeptide(L)'
;LSKVVSGSFGTLVALTEVILKVSPKKIFQNTIAIYLDDRKIISSLFDKILGSSNEISGATYFPDEPKNKKFDLNKNRVFKFNDLNNEGPFLAIRIEGDKVSVQERLKDISKELELKNYETSILDNHQSVPFWIKVNNLELFTNTKNNLLRAVIPPSNSENLMKFLGNKFKYFVDWSGSLFWIEVLDNEDDKIGQIREFISKNEG
;
A
#
# COMPACT_ATOMS: atom_id res chain seq x y z
N LEU A 1 18.57 -1.82 27.20
CA LEU A 1 17.38 -2.43 27.83
C LEU A 1 16.10 -2.12 27.09
N SER A 2 15.80 -0.84 26.74
CA SER A 2 14.55 -0.45 26.05
C SER A 2 14.29 -1.18 24.73
N LYS A 3 15.34 -1.43 23.92
CA LYS A 3 15.23 -2.18 22.66
C LYS A 3 14.87 -3.65 22.85
N VAL A 4 15.32 -4.28 23.94
CA VAL A 4 15.02 -5.69 24.26
C VAL A 4 13.58 -5.85 24.76
N VAL A 5 13.10 -4.86 25.50
CA VAL A 5 11.75 -4.86 26.06
C VAL A 5 10.70 -4.54 24.98
N SER A 6 11.05 -3.70 24.00
CA SER A 6 10.17 -3.39 22.88
C SER A 6 9.92 -4.63 22.02
N GLY A 7 8.66 -5.03 21.89
CA GLY A 7 8.25 -6.24 21.16
C GLY A 7 8.30 -7.54 21.97
N SER A 8 8.58 -7.49 23.28
CA SER A 8 8.63 -8.70 24.13
C SER A 8 7.26 -9.28 24.52
N PHE A 9 6.16 -8.65 24.11
CA PHE A 9 4.77 -9.07 24.41
C PHE A 9 4.51 -9.34 25.91
N GLY A 10 5.20 -8.61 26.81
CA GLY A 10 5.04 -8.80 28.25
C GLY A 10 5.74 -10.02 28.84
N THR A 11 6.56 -10.74 28.04
CA THR A 11 7.24 -11.97 28.51
C THR A 11 8.49 -11.71 29.36
N LEU A 12 9.09 -10.52 29.24
CA LEU A 12 10.34 -10.20 29.92
C LEU A 12 10.16 -9.31 31.15
N VAL A 13 9.25 -8.34 31.07
CA VAL A 13 9.04 -7.33 32.13
C VAL A 13 7.61 -6.82 32.15
N ALA A 14 7.19 -6.27 33.30
CA ALA A 14 6.02 -5.41 33.41
C ALA A 14 6.49 -3.94 33.43
N LEU A 15 5.95 -3.13 32.53
CA LEU A 15 6.25 -1.71 32.45
C LEU A 15 5.25 -0.92 33.30
N THR A 16 5.74 -0.11 34.22
CA THR A 16 4.92 0.78 35.07
C THR A 16 4.88 2.21 34.54
N GLU A 17 5.92 2.62 33.81
CA GLU A 17 6.02 3.97 33.25
C GLU A 17 6.84 3.93 31.95
N VAL A 18 6.43 4.70 30.95
CA VAL A 18 7.09 4.82 29.67
C VAL A 18 7.18 6.28 29.24
N ILE A 19 8.38 6.74 28.88
CA ILE A 19 8.61 8.06 28.30
C ILE A 19 8.87 7.87 26.80
N LEU A 20 7.99 8.44 25.95
CA LEU A 20 8.07 8.35 24.50
C LEU A 20 8.46 9.70 23.90
N LYS A 21 9.44 9.69 23.01
CA LYS A 21 9.69 10.81 22.11
C LYS A 21 8.64 10.76 20.96
N VAL A 22 7.85 11.80 20.84
CA VAL A 22 6.84 11.91 19.77
C VAL A 22 7.21 13.01 18.79
N SER A 23 6.81 12.84 17.54
CA SER A 23 6.89 13.89 16.52
C SER A 23 5.57 14.66 16.45
N PRO A 24 5.59 15.95 16.07
CA PRO A 24 4.36 16.71 15.83
C PRO A 24 3.48 16.01 14.79
N LYS A 25 2.16 16.01 15.04
CA LYS A 25 1.21 15.48 14.07
C LYS A 25 1.27 16.30 12.78
N LYS A 26 1.42 15.64 11.65
CA LYS A 26 1.30 16.28 10.34
C LYS A 26 -0.16 16.71 10.14
N ILE A 27 -0.37 17.99 9.84
CA ILE A 27 -1.71 18.60 9.79
C ILE A 27 -2.26 18.70 8.37
N PHE A 28 -1.40 18.52 7.37
CA PHE A 28 -1.77 18.62 5.97
C PHE A 28 -1.14 17.48 5.18
N GLN A 29 -1.90 16.92 4.26
CA GLN A 29 -1.44 15.87 3.35
C GLN A 29 -2.13 15.97 2.00
N ASN A 30 -1.40 15.60 0.95
CA ASN A 30 -1.95 15.36 -0.38
C ASN A 30 -1.50 14.00 -0.89
N THR A 31 -2.26 13.46 -1.83
CA THR A 31 -1.93 12.19 -2.49
C THR A 31 -1.93 12.38 -3.99
N ILE A 32 -0.90 11.87 -4.66
CA ILE A 32 -0.88 11.72 -6.11
C ILE A 32 -1.32 10.30 -6.43
N ALA A 33 -2.35 10.15 -7.24
CA ALA A 33 -2.73 8.88 -7.85
C ALA A 33 -2.20 8.84 -9.29
N ILE A 34 -1.47 7.77 -9.64
CA ILE A 34 -0.88 7.53 -10.95
C ILE A 34 -1.56 6.30 -11.53
N TYR A 35 -2.27 6.45 -12.66
CA TYR A 35 -3.02 5.37 -13.28
C TYR A 35 -2.15 4.56 -14.22
N LEU A 36 -1.89 3.31 -13.88
CA LEU A 36 -1.10 2.38 -14.69
C LEU A 36 -1.28 0.94 -14.21
N ASP A 37 -1.09 -0.03 -15.12
CA ASP A 37 -1.15 -1.48 -14.85
C ASP A 37 0.11 -2.24 -15.28
N ASP A 38 1.23 -1.57 -15.42
CA ASP A 38 2.51 -2.22 -15.73
C ASP A 38 3.30 -2.48 -14.45
N ARG A 39 3.36 -3.76 -14.02
CA ARG A 39 4.01 -4.19 -12.78
C ARG A 39 5.51 -3.88 -12.74
N LYS A 40 6.17 -3.86 -13.89
CA LYS A 40 7.59 -3.49 -13.99
C LYS A 40 7.78 -2.00 -13.75
N ILE A 41 6.92 -1.18 -14.35
CA ILE A 41 6.94 0.27 -14.15
C ILE A 41 6.61 0.59 -12.68
N ILE A 42 5.61 -0.07 -12.11
CA ILE A 42 5.23 0.10 -10.69
C ILE A 42 6.40 -0.23 -9.77
N SER A 43 7.10 -1.35 -9.97
CA SER A 43 8.28 -1.71 -9.19
C SER A 43 9.38 -0.66 -9.32
N SER A 44 9.65 -0.18 -10.54
CA SER A 44 10.61 0.90 -10.77
C SER A 44 10.21 2.22 -10.10
N LEU A 45 8.92 2.53 -10.05
CA LEU A 45 8.42 3.69 -9.30
C LEU A 45 8.59 3.53 -7.80
N PHE A 46 8.37 2.32 -7.26
CA PHE A 46 8.65 2.05 -5.84
C PHE A 46 10.13 2.27 -5.50
N ASP A 47 11.05 1.81 -6.35
CA ASP A 47 12.49 2.06 -6.15
C ASP A 47 12.83 3.55 -6.13
N LYS A 48 12.28 4.32 -7.07
CA LYS A 48 12.45 5.79 -7.10
C LYS A 48 11.84 6.46 -5.85
N ILE A 49 10.65 6.01 -5.41
CA ILE A 49 9.96 6.51 -4.21
C ILE A 49 10.82 6.27 -2.96
N LEU A 50 11.38 5.07 -2.82
CA LEU A 50 12.24 4.71 -1.69
C LEU A 50 13.55 5.52 -1.67
N GLY A 51 14.09 5.86 -2.84
CA GLY A 51 15.30 6.69 -2.98
C GLY A 51 15.06 8.20 -2.94
N SER A 52 13.79 8.65 -2.92
CA SER A 52 13.44 10.06 -2.98
C SER A 52 13.79 10.81 -1.69
N SER A 53 14.36 12.01 -1.83
CA SER A 53 14.58 12.93 -0.71
C SER A 53 13.33 13.68 -0.27
N ASN A 54 12.20 13.47 -0.94
CA ASN A 54 10.95 14.20 -0.72
C ASN A 54 10.10 13.70 0.47
N GLU A 55 10.66 12.88 1.36
CA GLU A 55 9.99 12.38 2.58
C GLU A 55 8.58 11.82 2.29
N ILE A 56 8.47 10.94 1.31
CA ILE A 56 7.21 10.28 0.97
C ILE A 56 6.75 9.45 2.17
N SER A 57 5.54 9.71 2.65
CA SER A 57 5.01 9.11 3.89
C SER A 57 4.15 7.87 3.66
N GLY A 58 3.85 7.54 2.42
CA GLY A 58 3.12 6.33 2.04
C GLY A 58 3.10 6.14 0.54
N ALA A 59 3.21 4.89 0.11
CA ALA A 59 3.02 4.51 -1.29
C ALA A 59 2.35 3.15 -1.36
N THR A 60 1.19 3.09 -2.03
CA THR A 60 0.38 1.90 -2.15
C THR A 60 -0.12 1.73 -3.58
N TYR A 61 -0.16 0.50 -4.06
CA TYR A 61 -0.63 0.16 -5.40
C TYR A 61 -1.85 -0.77 -5.33
N PHE A 62 -2.86 -0.40 -6.07
CA PHE A 62 -4.09 -1.17 -6.25
C PHE A 62 -4.12 -1.68 -7.69
N PRO A 63 -3.92 -2.99 -7.92
CA PRO A 63 -4.08 -3.59 -9.24
C PRO A 63 -5.56 -3.67 -9.63
N ASP A 64 -5.82 -4.00 -10.89
CA ASP A 64 -7.16 -4.34 -11.33
C ASP A 64 -7.75 -5.50 -10.51
N GLU A 65 -9.05 -5.45 -10.25
CA GLU A 65 -9.72 -6.55 -9.54
C GLU A 65 -9.66 -7.84 -10.37
N PRO A 66 -9.52 -9.00 -9.71
CA PRO A 66 -9.53 -10.29 -10.41
C PRO A 66 -10.83 -10.45 -11.21
N LYS A 67 -10.74 -10.73 -12.49
CA LYS A 67 -11.88 -11.00 -13.38
C LYS A 67 -12.60 -12.33 -13.08
N ASN A 68 -12.34 -12.92 -11.92
CA ASN A 68 -12.88 -14.23 -11.54
C ASN A 68 -14.27 -14.05 -10.92
N LYS A 69 -15.31 -14.66 -11.53
CA LYS A 69 -16.71 -14.60 -11.08
C LYS A 69 -16.98 -15.09 -9.64
N LYS A 70 -15.99 -15.67 -8.96
CA LYS A 70 -16.08 -16.08 -7.56
C LYS A 70 -15.95 -14.92 -6.57
N PHE A 71 -15.33 -13.82 -6.98
CA PHE A 71 -15.37 -12.57 -6.23
C PHE A 71 -16.63 -11.83 -6.69
N ASP A 72 -17.56 -11.58 -5.79
CA ASP A 72 -18.84 -10.91 -6.12
C ASP A 72 -18.58 -9.43 -6.44
N LEU A 73 -18.25 -9.17 -7.70
CA LEU A 73 -17.89 -7.85 -8.23
C LEU A 73 -19.01 -6.81 -8.11
N ASN A 74 -20.26 -7.26 -7.87
CA ASN A 74 -21.42 -6.38 -7.88
C ASN A 74 -21.76 -5.74 -6.52
N LYS A 75 -21.18 -6.22 -5.42
CA LYS A 75 -21.55 -5.75 -4.09
C LYS A 75 -20.57 -4.83 -3.40
N ASN A 76 -19.30 -4.83 -3.78
CA ASN A 76 -18.28 -4.10 -3.03
C ASN A 76 -17.13 -3.58 -3.91
N ARG A 77 -17.39 -2.70 -4.85
CA ARG A 77 -16.38 -1.72 -5.26
C ARG A 77 -16.18 -0.74 -4.08
N VAL A 78 -15.47 -1.22 -3.06
CA VAL A 78 -15.25 -0.47 -1.81
C VAL A 78 -14.38 0.77 -2.04
N PHE A 79 -13.57 0.75 -3.10
CA PHE A 79 -12.83 1.93 -3.56
C PHE A 79 -13.51 2.60 -4.74
N LYS A 80 -14.82 2.88 -4.65
CA LYS A 80 -15.36 4.02 -5.38
C LYS A 80 -14.80 5.27 -4.71
N PHE A 81 -13.65 5.67 -5.17
CA PHE A 81 -13.23 7.04 -4.97
C PHE A 81 -14.07 7.87 -5.94
N ASN A 82 -15.17 8.44 -5.45
CA ASN A 82 -15.98 9.38 -6.22
C ASN A 82 -15.16 10.57 -6.76
N ASP A 83 -13.93 10.68 -6.27
CA ASP A 83 -12.97 11.76 -6.52
C ASP A 83 -11.81 11.35 -7.44
N LEU A 84 -11.67 10.05 -7.80
CA LEU A 84 -10.71 9.59 -8.80
C LEU A 84 -11.39 9.55 -10.16
N ASN A 85 -10.80 10.23 -11.13
CA ASN A 85 -11.36 10.34 -12.48
C ASN A 85 -11.33 9.01 -13.28
N ASN A 86 -10.62 7.99 -12.77
CA ASN A 86 -10.45 6.70 -13.42
C ASN A 86 -10.69 5.56 -12.42
N GLU A 87 -11.40 4.51 -12.86
CA GLU A 87 -11.70 3.31 -12.06
C GLU A 87 -10.65 2.20 -12.22
N GLY A 88 -9.56 2.43 -12.96
CA GLY A 88 -8.50 1.47 -13.25
C GLY A 88 -7.48 1.29 -12.12
N PRO A 89 -6.47 0.44 -12.34
CA PRO A 89 -5.37 0.25 -11.41
C PRO A 89 -4.56 1.53 -11.21
N PHE A 90 -4.12 1.79 -10.00
CA PHE A 90 -3.37 3.00 -9.69
C PHE A 90 -2.36 2.83 -8.54
N LEU A 91 -1.30 3.61 -8.60
CA LEU A 91 -0.33 3.82 -7.53
C LEU A 91 -0.64 5.14 -6.82
N ALA A 92 -0.83 5.11 -5.51
CA ALA A 92 -1.06 6.29 -4.69
C ALA A 92 0.19 6.63 -3.87
N ILE A 93 0.61 7.89 -3.89
CA ILE A 93 1.79 8.41 -3.17
C ILE A 93 1.33 9.53 -2.24
N ARG A 94 1.60 9.39 -0.93
CA ARG A 94 1.24 10.38 0.09
C ARG A 94 2.42 11.24 0.50
N ILE A 95 2.17 12.54 0.60
CA ILE A 95 3.09 13.54 1.13
C ILE A 95 2.39 14.28 2.25
N GLU A 96 3.07 14.39 3.40
CA GLU A 96 2.52 15.02 4.62
C GLU A 96 3.48 16.08 5.15
N GLY A 97 2.92 17.12 5.79
CA GLY A 97 3.71 18.19 6.40
C GLY A 97 2.90 19.45 6.69
N ASP A 98 3.53 20.59 6.52
CA ASP A 98 2.85 21.88 6.36
C ASP A 98 2.40 22.08 4.91
N LYS A 99 1.42 22.95 4.70
CA LYS A 99 0.78 23.12 3.39
C LYS A 99 1.76 23.58 2.29
N VAL A 100 2.66 24.50 2.61
CA VAL A 100 3.61 25.06 1.63
C VAL A 100 4.62 23.98 1.23
N SER A 101 5.22 23.31 2.21
CA SER A 101 6.17 22.22 1.99
C SER A 101 5.55 21.08 1.17
N VAL A 102 4.31 20.68 1.48
CA VAL A 102 3.62 19.62 0.73
C VAL A 102 3.44 20.02 -0.75
N GLN A 103 3.05 21.28 -1.02
CA GLN A 103 2.85 21.76 -2.39
C GLN A 103 4.14 21.78 -3.21
N GLU A 104 5.26 22.21 -2.62
CA GLU A 104 6.56 22.22 -3.31
C GLU A 104 7.06 20.79 -3.57
N ARG A 105 6.98 19.90 -2.56
CA ARG A 105 7.37 18.49 -2.72
C ARG A 105 6.51 17.75 -3.74
N LEU A 106 5.22 18.10 -3.88
CA LEU A 106 4.38 17.56 -4.95
C LEU A 106 4.93 17.89 -6.34
N LYS A 107 5.40 19.13 -6.55
CA LYS A 107 6.01 19.53 -7.82
C LYS A 107 7.32 18.80 -8.08
N ASP A 108 8.14 18.65 -7.05
CA ASP A 108 9.44 17.99 -7.16
C ASP A 108 9.28 16.49 -7.45
N ILE A 109 8.39 15.80 -6.74
CA ILE A 109 8.06 14.40 -7.00
C ILE A 109 7.47 14.22 -8.41
N SER A 110 6.62 15.14 -8.85
CA SER A 110 6.06 15.09 -10.20
C SER A 110 7.13 15.16 -11.29
N LYS A 111 8.20 15.91 -11.06
CA LYS A 111 9.37 15.96 -11.97
C LYS A 111 10.24 14.71 -11.81
N GLU A 112 10.58 14.33 -10.58
CA GLU A 112 11.44 13.19 -10.26
C GLU A 112 10.91 11.87 -10.85
N LEU A 113 9.59 11.63 -10.72
CA LEU A 113 8.92 10.45 -11.24
C LEU A 113 8.44 10.60 -12.69
N GLU A 114 8.73 11.73 -13.35
CA GLU A 114 8.34 12.03 -14.73
C GLU A 114 6.82 11.86 -14.98
N LEU A 115 6.00 12.34 -14.02
CA LEU A 115 4.56 12.08 -13.99
C LEU A 115 3.80 12.63 -15.21
N LYS A 116 4.39 13.53 -15.99
CA LYS A 116 3.84 14.00 -17.28
C LYS A 116 3.60 12.87 -18.30
N ASN A 117 4.23 11.71 -18.11
CA ASN A 117 4.10 10.54 -18.98
C ASN A 117 2.92 9.63 -18.57
N TYR A 118 2.22 9.94 -17.47
CA TYR A 118 1.14 9.14 -16.93
C TYR A 118 -0.13 9.98 -16.74
N GLU A 119 -1.27 9.32 -16.79
CA GLU A 119 -2.51 9.91 -16.29
C GLU A 119 -2.44 9.99 -14.76
N THR A 120 -2.73 11.16 -14.19
CA THR A 120 -2.62 11.38 -12.74
C THR A 120 -3.81 12.17 -12.21
N SER A 121 -4.12 11.95 -10.93
CA SER A 121 -5.04 12.79 -10.14
C SER A 121 -4.37 13.20 -8.84
N ILE A 122 -4.76 14.37 -8.32
CA ILE A 122 -4.31 14.83 -6.99
C ILE A 122 -5.51 14.81 -6.06
N LEU A 123 -5.41 14.01 -5.02
CA LEU A 123 -6.34 14.07 -3.89
C LEU A 123 -5.85 15.16 -2.94
N ASP A 124 -6.68 16.15 -2.71
CA ASP A 124 -6.40 17.18 -1.72
C ASP A 124 -6.48 16.65 -0.29
N ASN A 125 -6.24 17.50 0.70
CA ASN A 125 -6.23 17.10 2.10
C ASN A 125 -7.58 16.47 2.55
N HIS A 126 -8.70 16.96 2.05
CA HIS A 126 -10.04 16.44 2.42
C HIS A 126 -10.30 15.06 1.84
N GLN A 127 -9.77 14.77 0.68
CA GLN A 127 -9.89 13.50 -0.02
C GLN A 127 -8.81 12.50 0.42
N SER A 128 -7.58 12.99 0.60
CA SER A 128 -6.42 12.18 0.97
C SER A 128 -6.55 11.56 2.37
N VAL A 129 -7.01 12.31 3.37
CA VAL A 129 -7.16 11.80 4.74
C VAL A 129 -8.10 10.59 4.80
N PRO A 130 -9.36 10.67 4.34
CA PRO A 130 -10.25 9.50 4.37
C PRO A 130 -9.74 8.35 3.49
N PHE A 131 -9.06 8.62 2.38
CA PHE A 131 -8.43 7.59 1.56
C PHE A 131 -7.48 6.72 2.37
N TRP A 132 -6.50 7.34 3.05
CA TRP A 132 -5.51 6.58 3.82
C TRP A 132 -6.09 5.92 5.08
N ILE A 133 -7.16 6.46 5.65
CA ILE A 133 -7.92 5.78 6.70
C ILE A 133 -8.49 4.45 6.16
N LYS A 134 -9.08 4.45 4.97
CA LYS A 134 -9.60 3.24 4.33
C LYS A 134 -8.51 2.22 4.02
N VAL A 135 -7.36 2.68 3.50
CA VAL A 135 -6.19 1.81 3.27
C VAL A 135 -5.73 1.15 4.57
N ASN A 136 -5.53 1.94 5.62
CA ASN A 136 -5.08 1.45 6.93
C ASN A 136 -6.08 0.48 7.59
N ASN A 137 -7.37 0.70 7.39
CA ASN A 137 -8.43 -0.16 7.92
C ASN A 137 -8.70 -1.40 7.05
N LEU A 138 -7.94 -1.59 5.96
CA LEU A 138 -8.12 -2.69 5.02
C LEU A 138 -9.55 -2.76 4.47
N GLU A 139 -10.18 -1.60 4.22
CA GLU A 139 -11.58 -1.55 3.80
C GLU A 139 -11.85 -2.28 2.48
N LEU A 140 -10.82 -2.50 1.65
CA LEU A 140 -10.90 -3.35 0.45
C LEU A 140 -11.38 -4.78 0.77
N PHE A 141 -11.17 -5.25 2.01
CA PHE A 141 -11.47 -6.60 2.46
C PHE A 141 -12.56 -6.67 3.55
N THR A 142 -13.23 -5.56 3.87
CA THR A 142 -14.14 -5.46 5.05
C THR A 142 -15.27 -6.49 5.07
N ASN A 143 -15.75 -6.94 3.93
CA ASN A 143 -16.88 -7.86 3.84
C ASN A 143 -16.48 -9.27 3.39
N THR A 144 -15.18 -9.58 3.42
CA THR A 144 -14.74 -10.93 3.09
C THR A 144 -14.90 -11.87 4.26
N LYS A 145 -15.30 -13.12 3.93
CA LYS A 145 -15.20 -14.29 4.84
C LYS A 145 -13.96 -15.12 4.52
N ASN A 146 -13.20 -14.70 3.52
CA ASN A 146 -12.02 -15.39 3.03
C ASN A 146 -10.81 -15.14 3.93
N ASN A 147 -9.78 -15.96 3.77
CA ASN A 147 -8.52 -15.77 4.46
C ASN A 147 -7.79 -14.52 3.93
N LEU A 148 -7.33 -13.67 4.83
CA LEU A 148 -6.50 -12.51 4.50
C LEU A 148 -5.06 -12.78 4.93
N LEU A 149 -4.16 -12.83 3.97
CA LEU A 149 -2.73 -13.02 4.20
C LEU A 149 -2.03 -11.66 4.22
N ARG A 150 -1.14 -11.49 5.20
CA ARG A 150 -0.17 -10.42 5.25
C ARG A 150 1.20 -10.98 4.87
N ALA A 151 1.72 -10.56 3.71
CA ALA A 151 3.03 -10.99 3.22
C ALA A 151 4.00 -9.81 3.21
N VAL A 152 5.21 -10.02 3.70
CA VAL A 152 6.29 -9.02 3.67
C VAL A 152 7.44 -9.60 2.88
N ILE A 153 7.95 -8.84 1.91
CA ILE A 153 9.08 -9.23 1.04
C ILE A 153 10.01 -8.02 0.83
N PRO A 154 11.24 -8.25 0.39
CA PRO A 154 12.08 -7.16 -0.10
C PRO A 154 11.41 -6.44 -1.27
N PRO A 155 11.45 -5.09 -1.34
CA PRO A 155 10.84 -4.33 -2.45
C PRO A 155 11.33 -4.75 -3.82
N SER A 156 12.59 -5.18 -3.95
CA SER A 156 13.20 -5.71 -5.18
C SER A 156 12.47 -6.94 -5.75
N ASN A 157 11.75 -7.69 -4.91
CA ASN A 157 10.97 -8.86 -5.30
C ASN A 157 9.48 -8.56 -5.54
N SER A 158 9.06 -7.30 -5.40
CA SER A 158 7.66 -6.90 -5.55
C SER A 158 7.07 -7.24 -6.92
N GLU A 159 7.83 -6.99 -8.00
CA GLU A 159 7.42 -7.31 -9.36
C GLU A 159 7.15 -8.81 -9.54
N ASN A 160 8.03 -9.66 -8.99
CA ASN A 160 7.90 -11.11 -9.09
C ASN A 160 6.65 -11.61 -8.36
N LEU A 161 6.38 -11.09 -7.15
CA LEU A 161 5.17 -11.47 -6.41
C LEU A 161 3.91 -10.95 -7.11
N MET A 162 3.90 -9.71 -7.61
CA MET A 162 2.78 -9.18 -8.40
C MET A 162 2.52 -10.03 -9.66
N LYS A 163 3.56 -10.51 -10.33
CA LYS A 163 3.43 -11.43 -11.49
C LYS A 163 2.88 -12.79 -11.08
N PHE A 164 3.36 -13.35 -9.96
CA PHE A 164 2.87 -14.63 -9.43
C PHE A 164 1.39 -14.57 -9.04
N LEU A 165 0.98 -13.52 -8.34
CA LEU A 165 -0.41 -13.31 -7.95
C LEU A 165 -1.31 -13.06 -9.18
N GLY A 166 -0.81 -12.28 -10.14
CA GLY A 166 -1.51 -11.95 -11.38
C GLY A 166 -2.89 -11.38 -11.12
N ASN A 167 -3.86 -11.80 -11.94
CA ASN A 167 -5.27 -11.46 -11.77
C ASN A 167 -6.07 -12.64 -11.15
N LYS A 168 -5.38 -13.52 -10.40
CA LYS A 168 -5.98 -14.70 -9.76
C LYS A 168 -6.41 -14.39 -8.32
N PHE A 169 -5.74 -13.43 -7.69
CA PHE A 169 -5.96 -13.04 -6.31
C PHE A 169 -6.39 -11.57 -6.22
N LYS A 170 -7.23 -11.27 -5.25
CA LYS A 170 -7.50 -9.90 -4.86
C LYS A 170 -6.42 -9.49 -3.86
N TYR A 171 -5.68 -8.43 -4.18
CA TYR A 171 -4.60 -7.94 -3.31
C TYR A 171 -4.38 -6.45 -3.52
N PHE A 172 -3.66 -5.84 -2.60
CA PHE A 172 -2.98 -4.57 -2.84
C PHE A 172 -1.58 -4.60 -2.24
N VAL A 173 -0.74 -3.69 -2.69
CA VAL A 173 0.66 -3.57 -2.29
C VAL A 173 0.83 -2.28 -1.52
N ASP A 174 1.48 -2.34 -0.37
CA ASP A 174 1.77 -1.20 0.50
C ASP A 174 3.27 -1.10 0.82
N TRP A 175 3.66 -0.10 1.61
CA TRP A 175 5.05 0.13 2.02
C TRP A 175 6.03 0.15 0.85
N SER A 176 5.65 0.84 -0.23
CA SER A 176 6.50 0.95 -1.44
C SER A 176 6.99 -0.40 -1.96
N GLY A 177 6.09 -1.38 -2.06
CA GLY A 177 6.40 -2.70 -2.63
C GLY A 177 6.77 -3.79 -1.62
N SER A 178 6.88 -3.47 -0.32
CA SER A 178 7.32 -4.46 0.68
C SER A 178 6.19 -5.24 1.34
N LEU A 179 4.99 -4.69 1.41
CA LEU A 179 3.85 -5.30 2.10
C LEU A 179 2.73 -5.63 1.13
N PHE A 180 2.29 -6.87 1.15
CA PHE A 180 1.15 -7.35 0.38
C PHE A 180 0.03 -7.81 1.31
N TRP A 181 -1.18 -7.35 1.02
CA TRP A 181 -2.41 -7.88 1.60
C TRP A 181 -3.13 -8.68 0.52
N ILE A 182 -3.32 -9.98 0.75
CA ILE A 182 -3.78 -10.92 -0.27
C ILE A 182 -4.99 -11.68 0.27
N GLU A 183 -6.11 -11.63 -0.45
CA GLU A 183 -7.31 -12.40 -0.15
C GLU A 183 -7.24 -13.77 -0.85
N VAL A 184 -7.42 -14.83 -0.07
CA VAL A 184 -7.48 -16.23 -0.54
C VAL A 184 -8.80 -16.83 -0.12
N LEU A 185 -9.53 -17.45 -1.06
CA LEU A 185 -10.83 -18.06 -0.79
C LEU A 185 -10.71 -19.16 0.27
N ASP A 186 -11.70 -19.27 1.13
CA ASP A 186 -11.72 -20.15 2.31
C ASP A 186 -11.49 -21.65 2.00
N ASN A 187 -11.80 -22.07 0.78
CA ASN A 187 -11.63 -23.45 0.31
C ASN A 187 -10.38 -23.66 -0.56
N GLU A 188 -9.41 -22.77 -0.51
CA GLU A 188 -8.20 -22.78 -1.36
C GLU A 188 -6.91 -22.81 -0.53
N ASP A 189 -6.86 -23.65 0.52
CA ASP A 189 -5.69 -23.78 1.40
C ASP A 189 -4.40 -24.12 0.66
N ASP A 190 -4.50 -24.91 -0.43
CA ASP A 190 -3.35 -25.21 -1.29
C ASP A 190 -2.70 -23.94 -1.87
N LYS A 191 -3.48 -22.90 -2.14
CA LYS A 191 -2.96 -21.61 -2.64
C LYS A 191 -2.20 -20.85 -1.55
N ILE A 192 -2.62 -20.98 -0.30
CA ILE A 192 -1.88 -20.40 0.84
C ILE A 192 -0.49 -21.03 0.92
N GLY A 193 -0.42 -22.35 0.76
CA GLY A 193 0.86 -23.08 0.71
C GLY A 193 1.76 -22.59 -0.43
N GLN A 194 1.23 -22.45 -1.63
CA GLN A 194 1.95 -21.94 -2.80
C GLN A 194 2.46 -20.50 -2.60
N ILE A 195 1.64 -19.61 -2.02
CA ILE A 195 2.05 -18.24 -1.73
C ILE A 195 3.20 -18.23 -0.70
N ARG A 196 3.08 -19.01 0.38
CA ARG A 196 4.13 -19.12 1.41
C ARG A 196 5.44 -19.67 0.84
N GLU A 197 5.37 -20.70 0.01
CA GLU A 197 6.54 -21.28 -0.66
C GLU A 197 7.21 -20.25 -1.58
N PHE A 198 6.41 -19.51 -2.36
CA PHE A 198 6.93 -18.45 -3.21
C PHE A 198 7.65 -17.37 -2.39
N ILE A 199 7.04 -16.89 -1.31
CA ILE A 199 7.58 -15.85 -0.44
C ILE A 199 8.88 -16.33 0.20
N SER A 200 8.90 -17.54 0.78
CA SER A 200 10.11 -18.12 1.40
C SER A 200 11.28 -18.26 0.43
N LYS A 201 11.01 -18.58 -0.85
CA LYS A 201 12.05 -18.65 -1.89
C LYS A 201 12.57 -17.27 -2.35
N ASN A 202 11.87 -16.20 -2.03
CA ASN A 202 12.17 -14.83 -2.42
C ASN A 202 12.48 -13.93 -1.19
N GLU A 203 13.07 -14.52 -0.13
CA GLU A 203 13.55 -13.82 1.06
C GLU A 203 12.46 -13.07 1.87
N GLY A 204 11.23 -13.52 1.79
CA GLY A 204 10.09 -12.97 2.54
C GLY A 204 9.67 -13.80 3.74
#